data_eb5de31ca07413e23e8997ca38c44c13
#
_entry.id   eb5de31ca07413e23e8997ca38c44c13
#
_cell.length_a   1.000
_cell.length_b   1.000
_cell.length_c   1.000
_cell.angle_alpha   90.00
_cell.angle_beta   90.00
_cell.angle_gamma   90.00
#
_symmetry.space_group_name_H-M   'P 1'
#
loop_
_entity.id
_entity.type
_entity.pdbx_description
1 polymer ?
#
loop_
_entity_poly.entity_id
_entity_poly.type
_entity_poly.pdbx_seq_one_letter_code
_entity_poly.pdbx_strand_id
1 'polypeptide(L)'
;MSQVFLAMHWGEEFLSGRSSTGSRLAGVNALTTPAFCPDSKQPEFKHAAVKVLKADLPWTLLAMAWLPGGEVLAAREQLQALMAEFPFASCVLFANTAAAGDVERQGLLFRAAAHAAVPAALLERIEALLRLQGPEALRYADAKRGQRRAMRLQRVGKDTRLDGFLLAGDTSAQAWISGLLQEELPAQAYGRALLLPVAKPPVPVVSKGKVVCTCFNVRDIAIEDHLRSCSGTDSERLAKLQAALQCGTHCGSCVPELQRMVRNSHSIIPILAAQAA
;
A
#
# COMPACT_ATOMS: atom_id res chain seq x y z
N MET A 1 -26.96 1.67 -10.40
CA MET A 1 -26.70 0.53 -9.49
C MET A 1 -25.22 0.62 -9.11
N SER A 2 -24.89 0.68 -7.84
CA SER A 2 -23.49 0.78 -7.39
C SER A 2 -22.93 -0.63 -7.22
N GLN A 3 -21.66 -0.82 -7.58
CA GLN A 3 -20.97 -2.09 -7.47
C GLN A 3 -19.83 -1.98 -6.44
N VAL A 4 -19.58 -3.08 -5.73
CA VAL A 4 -18.46 -3.22 -4.78
C VAL A 4 -17.63 -4.40 -5.25
N PHE A 5 -16.31 -4.24 -5.24
CA PHE A 5 -15.37 -5.30 -5.56
C PHE A 5 -14.67 -5.79 -4.29
N LEU A 6 -14.64 -7.10 -4.10
CA LEU A 6 -13.86 -7.77 -3.07
C LEU A 6 -12.99 -8.84 -3.72
N ALA A 7 -11.71 -8.91 -3.32
CA ALA A 7 -10.81 -9.93 -3.82
C ALA A 7 -11.18 -11.32 -3.28
N MET A 8 -11.34 -12.31 -4.16
CA MET A 8 -11.81 -13.65 -3.81
C MET A 8 -10.88 -14.45 -2.88
N HIS A 9 -9.59 -14.10 -2.85
CA HIS A 9 -8.57 -14.84 -2.11
C HIS A 9 -8.26 -14.26 -0.73
N TRP A 10 -9.13 -13.41 -0.20
CA TRP A 10 -8.97 -12.87 1.15
C TRP A 10 -9.60 -13.80 2.17
N GLY A 11 -8.81 -14.80 2.59
CA GLY A 11 -9.14 -15.71 3.66
C GLY A 11 -8.88 -15.12 5.05
N GLU A 12 -9.07 -15.93 6.08
CA GLU A 12 -8.87 -15.54 7.48
C GLU A 12 -7.41 -15.16 7.79
N GLU A 13 -6.47 -15.67 7.02
CA GLU A 13 -5.04 -15.34 7.11
C GLU A 13 -4.71 -13.90 6.70
N PHE A 14 -5.61 -13.21 5.99
CA PHE A 14 -5.42 -11.84 5.55
C PHE A 14 -6.35 -10.86 6.24
N LEU A 15 -7.55 -11.31 6.60
CA LEU A 15 -8.65 -10.46 7.05
C LEU A 15 -9.38 -11.10 8.22
N SER A 16 -9.59 -10.35 9.29
CA SER A 16 -10.46 -10.72 10.40
C SER A 16 -11.48 -9.61 10.62
N GLY A 17 -12.73 -9.99 10.84
CA GLY A 17 -13.82 -9.06 11.14
C GLY A 17 -14.84 -9.69 12.06
N ARG A 18 -15.67 -8.84 12.68
CA ARG A 18 -16.83 -9.24 13.47
C ARG A 18 -18.10 -8.67 12.84
N SER A 19 -19.15 -9.45 12.87
CA SER A 19 -20.50 -8.99 12.50
C SER A 19 -21.03 -7.99 13.54
N SER A 20 -22.14 -7.31 13.24
CA SER A 20 -22.84 -6.47 14.20
C SER A 20 -23.34 -7.22 15.44
N THR A 21 -23.46 -8.54 15.36
CA THR A 21 -23.80 -9.43 16.48
C THR A 21 -22.56 -9.94 17.25
N GLY A 22 -21.36 -9.49 16.89
CA GLY A 22 -20.12 -9.90 17.53
C GLY A 22 -19.52 -11.22 17.00
N SER A 23 -20.22 -11.95 16.12
CA SER A 23 -19.72 -13.19 15.51
C SER A 23 -18.53 -12.90 14.61
N ARG A 24 -17.48 -13.73 14.69
CA ARG A 24 -16.33 -13.63 13.80
C ARG A 24 -16.72 -14.00 12.37
N LEU A 25 -16.30 -13.20 11.40
CA LEU A 25 -16.49 -13.48 9.99
C LEU A 25 -15.29 -14.27 9.46
N ALA A 26 -15.60 -15.39 8.83
CA ALA A 26 -14.61 -16.30 8.23
C ALA A 26 -14.41 -15.93 6.77
N GLY A 27 -13.45 -15.05 6.48
CA GLY A 27 -13.06 -14.72 5.12
C GLY A 27 -14.15 -14.13 4.22
N VAL A 28 -13.77 -13.76 3.00
CA VAL A 28 -14.66 -13.12 2.01
C VAL A 28 -15.72 -14.08 1.48
N ASN A 29 -15.40 -15.36 1.40
CA ASN A 29 -16.33 -16.38 0.87
C ASN A 29 -17.60 -16.54 1.71
N ALA A 30 -17.58 -16.14 2.98
CA ALA A 30 -18.77 -16.12 3.83
C ALA A 30 -19.83 -15.10 3.36
N LEU A 31 -19.47 -14.18 2.48
CA LEU A 31 -20.37 -13.16 1.89
C LEU A 31 -21.01 -13.64 0.59
N THR A 32 -20.59 -14.79 0.03
CA THR A 32 -21.14 -15.30 -1.22
C THR A 32 -22.43 -16.07 -0.97
N THR A 33 -23.31 -16.10 -1.98
CA THR A 33 -24.52 -16.92 -1.93
C THR A 33 -24.22 -18.37 -2.35
N PRO A 34 -24.94 -19.38 -1.83
CA PRO A 34 -24.76 -20.79 -2.21
C PRO A 34 -25.42 -21.11 -3.57
N ALA A 35 -25.38 -20.18 -4.50
CA ALA A 35 -25.90 -20.37 -5.84
C ALA A 35 -24.91 -21.16 -6.71
N PHE A 36 -25.41 -22.07 -7.51
CA PHE A 36 -24.62 -22.84 -8.47
C PHE A 36 -25.42 -23.13 -9.73
N CYS A 37 -24.72 -23.35 -10.83
CA CYS A 37 -25.34 -23.73 -12.08
C CYS A 37 -26.02 -25.12 -11.94
N PRO A 38 -27.30 -25.25 -12.28
CA PRO A 38 -28.02 -26.52 -12.13
C PRO A 38 -27.43 -27.66 -13.00
N ASP A 39 -26.81 -27.31 -14.12
CA ASP A 39 -26.24 -28.30 -15.06
C ASP A 39 -24.78 -28.63 -14.73
N SER A 40 -23.91 -27.63 -14.75
CA SER A 40 -22.47 -27.84 -14.54
C SER A 40 -22.06 -27.98 -13.09
N LYS A 41 -22.95 -27.65 -12.14
CA LYS A 41 -22.71 -27.64 -10.68
C LYS A 41 -21.58 -26.63 -10.27
N GLN A 42 -21.18 -25.76 -11.18
CA GLN A 42 -20.22 -24.70 -10.83
C GLN A 42 -20.84 -23.66 -9.91
N PRO A 43 -20.18 -23.30 -8.80
CA PRO A 43 -20.66 -22.26 -7.91
C PRO A 43 -20.52 -20.88 -8.54
N GLU A 44 -21.48 -20.01 -8.26
CA GLU A 44 -21.48 -18.62 -8.72
C GLU A 44 -20.86 -17.70 -7.65
N PHE A 45 -19.56 -17.49 -7.73
CA PHE A 45 -18.84 -16.62 -6.78
C PHE A 45 -18.68 -15.17 -7.24
N LYS A 46 -19.06 -14.86 -8.48
CA LYS A 46 -18.70 -13.56 -9.10
C LYS A 46 -19.70 -12.45 -8.81
N HIS A 47 -20.93 -12.79 -8.48
CA HIS A 47 -21.99 -11.82 -8.22
C HIS A 47 -22.80 -12.25 -7.00
N ALA A 48 -22.87 -11.36 -6.01
CA ALA A 48 -23.75 -11.53 -4.86
C ALA A 48 -24.44 -10.20 -4.56
N ALA A 49 -25.72 -10.26 -4.19
CA ALA A 49 -26.42 -9.10 -3.69
C ALA A 49 -25.93 -8.77 -2.28
N VAL A 50 -25.42 -7.56 -2.09
CA VAL A 50 -24.84 -7.13 -0.82
C VAL A 50 -25.41 -5.80 -0.36
N LYS A 51 -25.50 -5.60 0.94
CA LYS A 51 -25.77 -4.31 1.58
C LYS A 51 -24.49 -3.80 2.20
N VAL A 52 -24.08 -2.61 1.79
CA VAL A 52 -22.90 -1.94 2.37
C VAL A 52 -23.38 -1.02 3.49
N LEU A 53 -22.82 -1.23 4.68
CA LEU A 53 -23.07 -0.40 5.86
C LEU A 53 -21.75 0.20 6.33
N LYS A 54 -21.78 1.47 6.76
CA LYS A 54 -20.60 2.08 7.41
C LYS A 54 -20.39 1.42 8.76
N ALA A 55 -19.18 0.92 9.00
CA ALA A 55 -18.80 0.41 10.32
C ALA A 55 -18.54 1.59 11.27
N ASP A 56 -19.04 1.46 12.51
CA ASP A 56 -18.77 2.44 13.58
C ASP A 56 -17.50 2.01 14.34
N LEU A 57 -16.37 2.21 13.69
CA LEU A 57 -15.02 1.88 14.22
C LEU A 57 -14.12 3.13 14.09
N PRO A 58 -14.34 4.14 14.95
CA PRO A 58 -13.68 5.44 14.81
C PRO A 58 -12.17 5.41 15.13
N TRP A 59 -11.73 4.47 15.97
CA TRP A 59 -10.31 4.31 16.26
C TRP A 59 -9.67 3.42 15.20
N THR A 60 -8.60 3.90 14.59
CA THR A 60 -7.92 3.21 13.49
C THR A 60 -6.43 3.03 13.76
N LEU A 61 -5.86 1.96 13.23
CA LEU A 61 -4.44 1.64 13.27
C LEU A 61 -3.95 1.27 11.87
N LEU A 62 -2.81 1.82 11.51
CA LEU A 62 -2.01 1.42 10.36
C LEU A 62 -0.56 1.26 10.78
N ALA A 63 0.01 0.11 10.53
CA ALA A 63 1.44 -0.13 10.72
C ALA A 63 2.03 -0.82 9.50
N MET A 64 3.21 -0.38 9.10
CA MET A 64 3.97 -0.94 7.98
C MET A 64 5.45 -1.01 8.35
N ALA A 65 6.12 -2.05 7.90
CA ALA A 65 7.57 -2.16 8.06
C ALA A 65 8.20 -3.02 6.97
N TRP A 66 9.41 -2.69 6.61
CA TRP A 66 10.30 -3.59 5.90
C TRP A 66 11.01 -4.50 6.91
N LEU A 67 10.90 -5.81 6.72
CA LEU A 67 11.51 -6.81 7.59
C LEU A 67 12.45 -7.71 6.76
N PRO A 68 13.50 -8.28 7.37
CA PRO A 68 14.32 -9.29 6.73
C PRO A 68 13.47 -10.47 6.25
N GLY A 69 13.71 -10.99 5.05
CA GLY A 69 12.92 -12.05 4.45
C GLY A 69 12.76 -13.30 5.33
N GLY A 70 13.82 -13.66 6.08
CA GLY A 70 13.77 -14.78 7.04
C GLY A 70 12.87 -14.58 8.26
N GLU A 71 12.46 -13.35 8.57
CA GLU A 71 11.68 -13.03 9.78
C GLU A 71 10.23 -12.63 9.48
N VAL A 72 9.95 -12.18 8.27
CA VAL A 72 8.66 -11.59 7.91
C VAL A 72 7.50 -12.56 8.08
N LEU A 73 7.68 -13.85 7.77
CA LEU A 73 6.63 -14.84 7.91
C LEU A 73 6.30 -15.12 9.38
N ALA A 74 7.31 -15.22 10.25
CA ALA A 74 7.10 -15.39 11.69
C ALA A 74 6.42 -14.15 12.32
N ALA A 75 6.84 -12.94 11.92
CA ALA A 75 6.19 -11.71 12.36
C ALA A 75 4.73 -11.63 11.87
N ARG A 76 4.46 -12.02 10.61
CA ARG A 76 3.12 -12.09 10.06
C ARG A 76 2.23 -13.05 10.83
N GLU A 77 2.68 -14.26 11.12
CA GLU A 77 1.93 -15.26 11.87
C GLU A 77 1.53 -14.74 13.27
N GLN A 78 2.46 -14.11 13.97
CA GLN A 78 2.19 -13.53 15.28
C GLN A 78 1.22 -12.34 15.19
N LEU A 79 1.32 -11.49 14.16
CA LEU A 79 0.36 -10.40 13.93
C LEU A 79 -1.02 -10.93 13.56
N GLN A 80 -1.12 -12.02 12.81
CA GLN A 80 -2.38 -12.68 12.52
C GLN A 80 -3.08 -13.18 13.78
N ALA A 81 -2.34 -13.72 14.74
CA ALA A 81 -2.89 -14.10 16.05
C ALA A 81 -3.46 -12.88 16.80
N LEU A 82 -2.86 -11.68 16.63
CA LEU A 82 -3.36 -10.45 17.25
C LEU A 82 -4.59 -9.87 16.52
N MET A 83 -4.92 -10.28 15.31
CA MET A 83 -6.10 -9.77 14.60
C MET A 83 -7.40 -10.03 15.37
N ALA A 84 -7.45 -11.09 16.17
CA ALA A 84 -8.62 -11.43 16.99
C ALA A 84 -8.93 -10.40 18.11
N GLU A 85 -7.94 -9.59 18.48
CA GLU A 85 -8.07 -8.53 19.49
C GLU A 85 -8.86 -7.30 18.97
N PHE A 86 -9.14 -7.25 17.66
CA PHE A 86 -9.79 -6.12 17.02
C PHE A 86 -11.14 -6.53 16.41
N PRO A 87 -12.14 -5.63 16.42
CA PRO A 87 -13.37 -5.82 15.65
C PRO A 87 -13.12 -5.98 14.14
N PHE A 88 -12.08 -5.31 13.62
CA PHE A 88 -11.59 -5.46 12.26
C PHE A 88 -10.06 -5.40 12.25
N ALA A 89 -9.42 -6.33 11.56
CA ALA A 89 -7.99 -6.26 11.27
C ALA A 89 -7.65 -6.95 9.94
N SER A 90 -6.53 -6.54 9.35
CA SER A 90 -5.94 -7.19 8.19
C SER A 90 -4.42 -7.21 8.29
N CYS A 91 -3.81 -8.30 7.81
CA CYS A 91 -2.36 -8.50 7.79
C CYS A 91 -1.94 -9.04 6.44
N VAL A 92 -1.22 -8.23 5.65
CA VAL A 92 -0.82 -8.58 4.29
C VAL A 92 0.64 -8.25 4.04
N LEU A 93 1.26 -9.02 3.17
CA LEU A 93 2.57 -8.68 2.63
C LEU A 93 2.41 -7.65 1.50
N PHE A 94 3.38 -6.76 1.37
CA PHE A 94 3.48 -5.86 0.21
C PHE A 94 4.91 -5.93 -0.29
N ALA A 95 5.18 -5.68 -1.53
CA ALA A 95 6.47 -5.59 -2.20
C ALA A 95 7.64 -6.42 -1.60
N ASN A 96 8.49 -6.90 -2.47
CA ASN A 96 9.84 -7.40 -2.16
C ASN A 96 10.85 -6.41 -2.68
N THR A 97 11.89 -6.10 -1.92
CA THR A 97 13.06 -5.41 -2.44
C THR A 97 14.27 -6.35 -2.32
N ALA A 98 14.72 -6.86 -3.47
CA ALA A 98 16.08 -7.38 -3.60
C ALA A 98 16.93 -6.20 -4.07
N ALA A 99 17.56 -5.47 -3.16
CA ALA A 99 18.63 -4.57 -3.54
C ALA A 99 19.87 -5.43 -3.88
N ALA A 100 20.56 -5.09 -4.96
CA ALA A 100 21.77 -5.80 -5.35
C ALA A 100 22.80 -5.77 -4.20
N GLY A 101 23.04 -6.92 -3.57
CA GLY A 101 23.99 -7.09 -2.46
C GLY A 101 23.40 -6.98 -1.05
N ASP A 102 22.13 -6.67 -0.88
CA ASP A 102 21.47 -6.57 0.43
C ASP A 102 20.63 -7.81 0.76
N VAL A 103 20.45 -8.04 2.05
CA VAL A 103 19.53 -9.05 2.58
C VAL A 103 18.12 -8.78 2.00
N GLU A 104 17.54 -9.80 1.39
CA GLU A 104 16.18 -9.73 0.89
C GLU A 104 15.23 -9.22 2.00
N ARG A 105 14.50 -8.13 1.73
CA ARG A 105 13.51 -7.55 2.63
C ARG A 105 12.13 -7.66 2.04
N GLN A 106 11.16 -7.92 2.88
CA GLN A 106 9.76 -7.96 2.49
C GLN A 106 8.93 -7.02 3.35
N GLY A 107 8.00 -6.32 2.72
CA GLY A 107 7.11 -5.40 3.40
C GLY A 107 5.93 -6.12 4.05
N LEU A 108 5.64 -5.75 5.31
CA LEU A 108 4.50 -6.24 6.07
C LEU A 108 3.60 -5.06 6.46
N LEU A 109 2.31 -5.19 6.18
CA LEU A 109 1.28 -4.20 6.46
C LEU A 109 0.24 -4.80 7.41
N PHE A 110 -0.02 -4.11 8.52
CA PHE A 110 -1.07 -4.43 9.47
C PHE A 110 -2.03 -3.26 9.60
N ARG A 111 -3.31 -3.52 9.45
CA ARG A 111 -4.39 -2.54 9.68
C ARG A 111 -5.36 -3.08 10.69
N ALA A 112 -5.88 -2.20 11.54
CA ALA A 112 -6.95 -2.53 12.45
C ALA A 112 -7.89 -1.35 12.67
N ALA A 113 -9.10 -1.64 13.14
CA ALA A 113 -10.05 -0.64 13.59
C ALA A 113 -10.83 -1.16 14.81
N ALA A 114 -11.19 -0.24 15.70
CA ALA A 114 -11.90 -0.55 16.94
C ALA A 114 -12.89 0.56 17.33
N HIS A 115 -13.78 0.26 18.27
CA HIS A 115 -14.74 1.23 18.80
C HIS A 115 -14.08 2.29 19.68
N ALA A 116 -12.96 1.94 20.33
CA ALA A 116 -12.19 2.82 21.22
C ALA A 116 -10.69 2.45 21.14
N ALA A 117 -9.86 3.27 21.80
CA ALA A 117 -8.43 3.02 21.89
C ALA A 117 -8.15 1.66 22.57
N VAL A 118 -7.23 0.90 21.99
CA VAL A 118 -6.82 -0.41 22.50
C VAL A 118 -5.76 -0.27 23.59
N PRO A 119 -5.56 -1.31 24.45
CA PRO A 119 -4.54 -1.28 25.48
C PRO A 119 -3.13 -1.01 24.92
N ALA A 120 -2.33 -0.20 25.64
CA ALA A 120 -0.96 0.13 25.26
C ALA A 120 -0.08 -1.12 25.07
N ALA A 121 -0.25 -2.14 25.90
CA ALA A 121 0.48 -3.40 25.78
C ALA A 121 0.25 -4.12 24.45
N LEU A 122 -0.95 -4.02 23.86
CA LEU A 122 -1.22 -4.57 22.54
C LEU A 122 -0.45 -3.81 21.44
N LEU A 123 -0.40 -2.48 21.52
CA LEU A 123 0.39 -1.65 20.61
C LEU A 123 1.89 -1.94 20.73
N GLU A 124 2.38 -2.13 21.94
CA GLU A 124 3.79 -2.49 22.19
C GLU A 124 4.17 -3.84 21.59
N ARG A 125 3.27 -4.82 21.65
CA ARG A 125 3.47 -6.11 20.97
C ARG A 125 3.55 -5.94 19.45
N ILE A 126 2.67 -5.14 18.85
CA ILE A 126 2.70 -4.85 17.41
C ILE A 126 3.99 -4.11 17.05
N GLU A 127 4.40 -3.11 17.83
CA GLU A 127 5.67 -2.39 17.63
C GLU A 127 6.87 -3.33 17.71
N ALA A 128 6.88 -4.27 18.66
CA ALA A 128 7.98 -5.24 18.78
C ALA A 128 8.08 -6.13 17.54
N LEU A 129 6.95 -6.67 17.06
CA LEU A 129 6.88 -7.52 15.87
C LEU A 129 7.32 -6.81 14.59
N LEU A 130 7.07 -5.50 14.51
CA LEU A 130 7.47 -4.66 13.38
C LEU A 130 8.83 -3.97 13.59
N ARG A 131 9.56 -4.34 14.67
CA ARG A 131 10.84 -3.74 15.03
C ARG A 131 10.80 -2.21 15.19
N LEU A 132 9.68 -1.68 15.68
CA LEU A 132 9.50 -0.25 15.94
C LEU A 132 9.92 0.17 17.35
N GLN A 133 10.68 -0.69 18.05
CA GLN A 133 11.24 -0.45 19.36
C GLN A 133 12.76 -0.25 19.27
N GLY A 134 13.33 0.36 20.29
CA GLY A 134 14.78 0.61 20.33
C GLY A 134 15.15 2.08 20.16
N PRO A 135 16.45 2.41 20.19
CA PRO A 135 16.96 3.79 20.17
C PRO A 135 16.73 4.50 18.83
N GLU A 136 16.64 3.74 17.73
CA GLU A 136 16.41 4.26 16.37
C GLU A 136 14.92 4.61 16.11
N ALA A 137 14.03 4.32 17.06
CA ALA A 137 12.61 4.55 16.91
C ALA A 137 12.20 5.90 17.53
N LEU A 138 11.65 6.78 16.71
CA LEU A 138 10.97 7.99 17.17
C LEU A 138 9.56 7.63 17.61
N ARG A 139 9.13 8.17 18.76
CA ARG A 139 7.82 7.85 19.33
C ARG A 139 7.08 9.09 19.81
N TYR A 140 5.76 9.02 19.68
CA TYR A 140 4.80 9.96 20.26
C TYR A 140 3.62 9.19 20.80
N ALA A 141 3.12 9.60 21.98
CA ALA A 141 1.90 9.04 22.56
C ALA A 141 1.08 10.15 23.24
N ASP A 142 -0.24 10.12 23.00
CA ASP A 142 -1.23 10.94 23.69
C ASP A 142 -2.34 10.01 24.20
N ALA A 143 -2.24 9.64 25.47
CA ALA A 143 -3.19 8.72 26.11
C ALA A 143 -4.60 9.31 26.17
N LYS A 144 -4.77 10.63 26.28
CA LYS A 144 -6.08 11.28 26.35
C LYS A 144 -6.84 11.18 25.02
N ARG A 145 -6.10 11.23 23.90
CA ARG A 145 -6.67 11.10 22.55
C ARG A 145 -6.63 9.66 22.03
N GLY A 146 -6.05 8.72 22.79
CA GLY A 146 -5.84 7.34 22.33
C GLY A 146 -4.93 7.25 21.11
N GLN A 147 -3.97 8.20 20.98
CA GLN A 147 -3.07 8.29 19.82
C GLN A 147 -1.68 7.79 20.19
N ARG A 148 -1.07 7.05 19.26
CA ARG A 148 0.32 6.62 19.36
C ARG A 148 0.94 6.58 17.98
N ARG A 149 2.20 7.00 17.88
CA ARG A 149 3.00 6.97 16.66
C ARG A 149 4.38 6.43 16.98
N ALA A 150 4.86 5.53 16.12
CA ALA A 150 6.22 5.04 16.16
C ALA A 150 6.78 5.05 14.74
N MET A 151 8.02 5.50 14.59
CA MET A 151 8.71 5.59 13.30
C MET A 151 10.11 5.02 13.46
N ARG A 152 10.49 4.05 12.64
CA ARG A 152 11.87 3.60 12.54
C ARG A 152 12.50 4.19 11.29
N LEU A 153 13.62 4.87 11.50
CA LEU A 153 14.39 5.49 10.44
C LEU A 153 15.68 4.70 10.21
N GLN A 154 16.06 4.51 8.98
CA GLN A 154 17.30 3.87 8.58
C GLN A 154 18.15 4.84 7.75
N ARG A 155 19.45 4.90 8.04
CA ARG A 155 20.39 5.66 7.24
C ARG A 155 20.88 4.80 6.06
N VAL A 156 20.69 5.32 4.84
CA VAL A 156 21.12 4.66 3.60
C VAL A 156 22.00 5.65 2.82
N GLY A 157 23.31 5.49 2.92
CA GLY A 157 24.26 6.45 2.35
C GLY A 157 24.12 7.83 2.97
N LYS A 158 23.76 8.83 2.17
CA LYS A 158 23.54 10.23 2.61
C LYS A 158 22.09 10.49 3.06
N ASP A 159 21.17 9.59 2.74
CA ASP A 159 19.75 9.75 2.99
C ASP A 159 19.32 9.03 4.28
N THR A 160 18.26 9.55 4.89
CA THR A 160 17.52 8.86 5.93
C THR A 160 16.18 8.45 5.34
N ARG A 161 15.83 7.16 5.44
CA ARG A 161 14.58 6.61 4.92
C ARG A 161 13.72 6.06 6.04
N LEU A 162 12.42 6.05 5.80
CA LEU A 162 11.47 5.40 6.69
C LEU A 162 11.50 3.90 6.43
N ASP A 163 11.79 3.10 7.45
CA ASP A 163 11.91 1.65 7.36
C ASP A 163 10.74 0.92 8.05
N GLY A 164 10.01 1.64 8.90
CA GLY A 164 8.77 1.16 9.50
C GLY A 164 8.05 2.26 10.25
N PHE A 165 6.73 2.11 10.37
CA PHE A 165 5.91 3.03 11.14
C PHE A 165 4.66 2.36 11.74
N LEU A 166 4.13 2.98 12.79
CA LEU A 166 2.82 2.73 13.37
C LEU A 166 2.09 4.05 13.58
N LEU A 167 0.86 4.13 13.10
CA LEU A 167 -0.10 5.20 13.35
C LEU A 167 -1.30 4.58 14.06
N ALA A 168 -1.59 4.99 15.28
CA ALA A 168 -2.73 4.50 16.05
C ALA A 168 -3.57 5.66 16.57
N GLY A 169 -4.90 5.51 16.51
CA GLY A 169 -5.89 6.53 16.89
C GLY A 169 -6.17 7.58 15.81
N ASP A 170 -5.16 7.97 15.06
CA ASP A 170 -5.26 8.88 13.92
C ASP A 170 -4.36 8.41 12.80
N THR A 171 -4.95 7.95 11.72
CA THR A 171 -4.28 7.48 10.50
C THR A 171 -4.38 8.47 9.34
N SER A 172 -4.75 9.73 9.58
CA SER A 172 -4.94 10.73 8.52
C SER A 172 -3.70 10.98 7.65
N ALA A 173 -2.50 10.77 8.23
CA ALA A 173 -1.22 10.88 7.53
C ALA A 173 -0.87 9.65 6.66
N GLN A 174 -1.70 8.61 6.64
CA GLN A 174 -1.37 7.32 6.01
C GLN A 174 -0.92 7.45 4.55
N ALA A 175 -1.58 8.28 3.77
CA ALA A 175 -1.33 8.37 2.33
C ALA A 175 0.13 8.76 2.01
N TRP A 176 0.63 9.81 2.66
CA TRP A 176 1.97 10.30 2.39
C TRP A 176 3.06 9.52 3.13
N ILE A 177 2.80 9.05 4.37
CA ILE A 177 3.78 8.25 5.12
C ILE A 177 3.96 6.86 4.48
N SER A 178 2.87 6.22 4.02
CA SER A 178 2.98 4.96 3.29
C SER A 178 3.76 5.12 1.99
N GLY A 179 3.55 6.23 1.27
CA GLY A 179 4.33 6.55 0.06
C GLY A 179 5.83 6.67 0.34
N LEU A 180 6.22 7.39 1.41
CA LEU A 180 7.62 7.50 1.80
C LEU A 180 8.26 6.12 2.05
N LEU A 181 7.54 5.23 2.75
CA LEU A 181 8.05 3.90 3.07
C LEU A 181 8.10 2.98 1.85
N GLN A 182 7.01 2.89 1.09
CA GLN A 182 6.90 1.96 -0.03
C GLN A 182 7.82 2.33 -1.20
N GLU A 183 8.02 3.62 -1.43
CA GLU A 183 8.88 4.12 -2.49
C GLU A 183 10.32 4.36 -2.01
N GLU A 184 10.61 4.07 -0.74
CA GLU A 184 11.92 4.27 -0.10
C GLU A 184 12.48 5.67 -0.37
N LEU A 185 11.62 6.70 -0.17
CA LEU A 185 11.97 8.09 -0.39
C LEU A 185 12.77 8.67 0.77
N PRO A 186 13.63 9.69 0.53
CA PRO A 186 14.30 10.41 1.59
C PRO A 186 13.30 11.04 2.57
N ALA A 187 13.45 10.77 3.86
CA ALA A 187 12.53 11.19 4.91
C ALA A 187 13.05 12.36 5.77
N GLN A 188 14.32 12.77 5.59
CA GLN A 188 14.94 13.80 6.41
C GLN A 188 14.22 15.16 6.36
N ALA A 189 13.61 15.52 5.22
CA ALA A 189 12.89 16.78 5.05
C ALA A 189 11.61 16.86 5.91
N TYR A 190 11.08 15.73 6.36
CA TYR A 190 9.82 15.66 7.10
C TYR A 190 10.02 15.73 8.61
N GLY A 191 11.20 15.35 9.13
CA GLY A 191 11.60 15.49 10.53
C GLY A 191 10.49 15.16 11.53
N ARG A 192 10.17 16.13 12.41
CA ARG A 192 9.13 15.98 13.44
C ARG A 192 7.70 15.80 12.87
N ALA A 193 7.45 16.21 11.62
CA ALA A 193 6.13 16.05 11.00
C ALA A 193 5.70 14.58 10.88
N LEU A 194 6.64 13.66 10.83
CA LEU A 194 6.35 12.21 10.87
C LEU A 194 5.56 11.82 12.14
N LEU A 195 5.78 12.50 13.25
CA LEU A 195 5.11 12.23 14.53
C LEU A 195 3.85 13.08 14.76
N LEU A 196 3.61 14.11 13.94
CA LEU A 196 2.46 14.99 14.12
C LEU A 196 1.20 14.43 13.43
N PRO A 197 0.00 14.65 13.99
CA PRO A 197 -1.27 14.24 13.39
C PRO A 197 -1.65 15.19 12.23
N VAL A 198 -0.85 15.20 11.16
CA VAL A 198 -1.05 16.05 9.99
C VAL A 198 -1.40 15.20 8.76
N ALA A 199 -2.56 15.46 8.18
CA ALA A 199 -3.03 14.73 7.01
C ALA A 199 -2.20 15.03 5.75
N LYS A 200 -1.62 16.22 5.66
CA LYS A 200 -0.79 16.66 4.52
C LYS A 200 0.67 16.78 4.94
N PRO A 201 1.62 16.36 4.09
CA PRO A 201 3.03 16.52 4.38
C PRO A 201 3.42 18.02 4.38
N PRO A 202 4.40 18.45 5.20
CA PRO A 202 4.88 19.85 5.24
C PRO A 202 5.60 20.27 3.95
N VAL A 203 6.14 19.28 3.24
CA VAL A 203 6.81 19.44 1.94
C VAL A 203 6.18 18.43 0.98
N PRO A 204 5.95 18.78 -0.28
CA PRO A 204 5.40 17.82 -1.25
C PRO A 204 6.22 16.53 -1.32
N VAL A 205 5.56 15.39 -1.27
CA VAL A 205 6.19 14.09 -1.51
C VAL A 205 6.33 13.91 -3.01
N VAL A 206 7.56 13.90 -3.49
CA VAL A 206 7.84 13.62 -4.90
C VAL A 206 7.87 12.11 -5.07
N SER A 207 6.74 11.55 -5.50
CA SER A 207 6.61 10.11 -5.78
C SER A 207 7.51 9.71 -6.95
N LYS A 208 8.04 8.49 -6.90
CA LYS A 208 8.73 7.87 -8.05
C LYS A 208 7.74 7.42 -9.14
N GLY A 209 6.44 7.57 -8.91
CA GLY A 209 5.38 7.13 -9.81
C GLY A 209 4.96 5.67 -9.63
N LYS A 210 3.88 5.31 -10.33
CA LYS A 210 3.28 3.97 -10.29
C LYS A 210 4.06 3.00 -11.18
N VAL A 211 4.35 1.81 -10.67
CA VAL A 211 4.93 0.73 -11.50
C VAL A 211 3.91 0.31 -12.56
N VAL A 212 4.28 0.44 -13.84
CA VAL A 212 3.52 0.02 -15.01
C VAL A 212 4.02 -1.33 -15.53
N CYS A 213 5.33 -1.49 -15.65
CA CYS A 213 5.94 -2.76 -16.03
C CYS A 213 6.62 -3.42 -14.83
N THR A 214 6.00 -4.48 -14.29
CA THR A 214 6.54 -5.21 -13.14
C THR A 214 7.81 -6.00 -13.50
N CYS A 215 7.90 -6.54 -14.72
CA CYS A 215 9.06 -7.34 -15.14
C CYS A 215 10.38 -6.55 -15.12
N PHE A 216 10.33 -5.27 -15.48
CA PHE A 216 11.50 -4.40 -15.55
C PHE A 216 11.43 -3.23 -14.55
N ASN A 217 10.47 -3.26 -13.62
CA ASN A 217 10.25 -2.22 -12.61
C ASN A 217 10.16 -0.80 -13.20
N VAL A 218 9.55 -0.67 -14.39
CA VAL A 218 9.41 0.63 -15.08
C VAL A 218 8.16 1.35 -14.59
N ARG A 219 8.34 2.62 -14.22
CA ARG A 219 7.30 3.47 -13.64
C ARG A 219 6.73 4.44 -14.68
N ASP A 220 5.52 4.91 -14.43
CA ASP A 220 4.79 5.85 -15.30
C ASP A 220 5.59 7.14 -15.55
N ILE A 221 6.22 7.72 -14.53
CA ILE A 221 7.06 8.92 -14.69
C ILE A 221 8.19 8.68 -15.68
N ALA A 222 8.90 7.55 -15.61
CA ALA A 222 9.98 7.22 -16.54
C ALA A 222 9.45 7.04 -17.97
N ILE A 223 8.25 6.47 -18.11
CA ILE A 223 7.57 6.31 -19.39
C ILE A 223 7.18 7.68 -19.95
N GLU A 224 6.57 8.54 -19.15
CA GLU A 224 6.16 9.89 -19.53
C GLU A 224 7.35 10.75 -19.94
N ASP A 225 8.43 10.72 -19.16
CA ASP A 225 9.66 11.46 -19.47
C ASP A 225 10.25 11.01 -20.81
N HIS A 226 10.30 9.71 -21.06
CA HIS A 226 10.76 9.19 -22.35
C HIS A 226 9.82 9.62 -23.49
N LEU A 227 8.50 9.54 -23.30
CA LEU A 227 7.51 9.92 -24.32
C LEU A 227 7.53 11.42 -24.66
N ARG A 228 7.93 12.30 -23.74
CA ARG A 228 8.09 13.74 -24.02
C ARG A 228 9.16 14.02 -25.08
N SER A 229 10.18 13.19 -25.15
CA SER A 229 11.27 13.31 -26.16
C SER A 229 11.03 12.48 -27.41
N CYS A 230 10.00 11.62 -27.43
CA CYS A 230 9.70 10.74 -28.56
C CYS A 230 8.78 11.39 -29.58
N SER A 231 9.22 11.45 -30.84
CA SER A 231 8.41 11.82 -32.02
C SER A 231 8.05 10.58 -32.83
N GLY A 232 7.00 10.70 -33.64
CA GLY A 232 6.53 9.66 -34.57
C GLY A 232 5.09 9.23 -34.31
N THR A 233 4.65 8.23 -35.04
CA THR A 233 3.35 7.57 -34.86
C THR A 233 3.28 6.83 -33.51
N ASP A 234 2.09 6.51 -33.03
CA ASP A 234 1.90 5.76 -31.78
C ASP A 234 2.67 4.43 -31.77
N SER A 235 2.69 3.73 -32.91
CA SER A 235 3.43 2.47 -33.06
C SER A 235 4.94 2.66 -32.96
N GLU A 236 5.47 3.69 -33.61
CA GLU A 236 6.90 4.02 -33.56
C GLU A 236 7.33 4.48 -32.15
N ARG A 237 6.51 5.29 -31.50
CA ARG A 237 6.75 5.75 -30.13
C ARG A 237 6.72 4.60 -29.13
N LEU A 238 5.77 3.67 -29.29
CA LEU A 238 5.71 2.46 -28.47
C LEU A 238 6.96 1.60 -28.69
N ALA A 239 7.39 1.40 -29.93
CA ALA A 239 8.60 0.64 -30.25
C ALA A 239 9.86 1.28 -29.64
N LYS A 240 10.01 2.61 -29.75
CA LYS A 240 11.11 3.36 -29.14
C LYS A 240 11.11 3.23 -27.61
N LEU A 241 9.93 3.34 -26.99
CA LEU A 241 9.74 3.15 -25.55
C LEU A 241 10.15 1.74 -25.09
N GLN A 242 9.72 0.71 -25.82
CA GLN A 242 10.08 -0.68 -25.57
C GLN A 242 11.58 -0.94 -25.74
N ALA A 243 12.20 -0.35 -26.76
CA ALA A 243 13.64 -0.46 -26.97
C ALA A 243 14.44 0.20 -25.84
N ALA A 244 14.01 1.36 -25.34
CA ALA A 244 14.72 2.12 -24.33
C ALA A 244 14.52 1.56 -22.91
N LEU A 245 13.29 1.23 -22.53
CA LEU A 245 12.91 0.85 -21.17
C LEU A 245 12.58 -0.64 -21.02
N GLN A 246 12.61 -1.41 -22.10
CA GLN A 246 12.28 -2.84 -22.17
C GLN A 246 10.86 -3.19 -21.66
N CYS A 247 10.04 -2.21 -21.35
CA CYS A 247 8.69 -2.43 -20.84
C CYS A 247 7.78 -3.02 -21.94
N GLY A 248 7.03 -4.06 -21.61
CA GLY A 248 6.15 -4.76 -22.53
C GLY A 248 6.82 -5.82 -23.40
N THR A 249 8.14 -6.03 -23.28
CA THR A 249 8.89 -6.98 -24.11
C THR A 249 8.96 -8.39 -23.53
N HIS A 250 8.64 -8.59 -22.25
CA HIS A 250 8.66 -9.90 -21.58
C HIS A 250 7.26 -10.53 -21.51
N CYS A 251 6.47 -10.26 -20.46
CA CYS A 251 5.15 -10.88 -20.29
C CYS A 251 4.03 -10.20 -21.10
N GLY A 252 4.24 -8.97 -21.57
CA GLY A 252 3.27 -8.21 -22.36
C GLY A 252 2.08 -7.63 -21.57
N SER A 253 1.89 -7.96 -20.31
CA SER A 253 0.70 -7.55 -19.54
C SER A 253 0.54 -6.03 -19.41
N CYS A 254 1.62 -5.26 -19.45
CA CYS A 254 1.59 -3.80 -19.41
C CYS A 254 1.33 -3.13 -20.78
N VAL A 255 1.36 -3.87 -21.90
CA VAL A 255 1.23 -3.29 -23.26
C VAL A 255 -0.05 -2.47 -23.44
N PRO A 256 -1.25 -2.90 -22.98
CA PRO A 256 -2.45 -2.08 -23.10
C PRO A 256 -2.33 -0.71 -22.41
N GLU A 257 -1.70 -0.68 -21.24
CA GLU A 257 -1.46 0.56 -20.49
C GLU A 257 -0.43 1.45 -21.19
N LEU A 258 0.67 0.85 -21.70
CA LEU A 258 1.67 1.58 -22.51
C LEU A 258 1.05 2.23 -23.73
N GLN A 259 0.20 1.52 -24.45
CA GLN A 259 -0.54 2.06 -25.60
C GLN A 259 -1.45 3.23 -25.20
N ARG A 260 -2.11 3.12 -24.03
CA ARG A 260 -2.93 4.21 -23.49
C ARG A 260 -2.07 5.44 -23.17
N MET A 261 -0.93 5.26 -22.53
CA MET A 261 -0.01 6.34 -22.19
C MET A 261 0.57 7.02 -23.46
N VAL A 262 0.94 6.25 -24.46
CA VAL A 262 1.41 6.77 -25.76
C VAL A 262 0.35 7.66 -26.40
N ARG A 263 -0.90 7.21 -26.50
CA ARG A 263 -2.02 8.00 -27.05
C ARG A 263 -2.26 9.29 -26.25
N ASN A 264 -2.27 9.20 -24.92
CA ASN A 264 -2.55 10.35 -24.08
C ASN A 264 -1.41 11.40 -24.08
N SER A 265 -0.18 11.00 -24.37
CA SER A 265 0.97 11.91 -24.38
C SER A 265 1.00 12.88 -25.56
N HIS A 266 0.17 12.68 -26.60
CA HIS A 266 -0.07 13.67 -27.64
C HIS A 266 -0.82 14.91 -27.16
N SER A 267 -1.61 14.77 -26.08
CA SER A 267 -2.40 15.85 -25.52
C SER A 267 -1.62 16.81 -24.59
N ILE A 268 -0.34 16.54 -24.34
CA ILE A 268 0.54 17.32 -23.44
C ILE A 268 1.59 18.11 -24.26
N ILE A 269 1.24 18.58 -25.44
CA ILE A 269 2.06 19.61 -26.11
C ILE A 269 1.75 20.94 -25.40
N PRO A 270 2.73 21.62 -24.77
CA PRO A 270 2.47 22.90 -24.11
C PRO A 270 2.01 23.93 -25.12
N ILE A 271 0.94 24.64 -24.82
CA ILE A 271 0.50 25.89 -25.47
C ILE A 271 1.54 27.01 -25.19
N LEU A 272 2.81 26.79 -25.44
CA LEU A 272 3.89 27.75 -25.20
C LEU A 272 4.58 28.21 -26.50
N ALA A 273 4.09 27.81 -27.67
CA ALA A 273 4.64 28.23 -28.95
C ALA A 273 3.81 29.29 -29.72
N ALA A 274 2.75 29.84 -29.10
CA ALA A 274 1.85 30.78 -29.79
C ALA A 274 1.92 32.23 -29.25
N GLN A 275 2.96 32.64 -28.56
CA GLN A 275 3.15 34.05 -28.11
C GLN A 275 4.52 34.60 -28.49
N ALA A 276 5.10 34.21 -29.61
CA ALA A 276 6.27 34.86 -30.23
C ALA A 276 6.06 34.91 -31.76
N ALA A 277 5.13 35.75 -32.19
CA ALA A 277 5.04 36.29 -33.54
C ALA A 277 4.34 37.67 -33.48
#